data_d2a8a47810c145247423d7ac672a4bf7
#
_entry.id   d2a8a47810c145247423d7ac672a4bf7
#
_cell.length_a   1.000
_cell.length_b   1.000
_cell.length_c   1.000
_cell.angle_alpha   90.00
_cell.angle_beta   90.00
_cell.angle_gamma   90.00
#
_symmetry.space_group_name_H-M   'P 1'
#
loop_
_entity.id
_entity.type
_entity.pdbx_description
1 polymer ?
#
loop_
_entity_poly.entity_id
_entity_poly.type
_entity_poly.pdbx_seq_one_letter_code
_entity_poly.pdbx_strand_id
1 'polypeptide(L)'
;VSEQQSEVSFLVNALADAIGRQRMLYAGQPGNTKRTKLWDEFGYPNSLEFDRYYRAYERNAVAFAAVHKLLDSCWVDNPTIIDGDDGKESTETTGWEKSATKLLKKHWPKIKDADRRNLVGRYSALLIQFRDGREWSEPVDRSVVARLKGKAIVKLIPAWESQVKPGNFDTDTLSETYGQPVSYNFNEQPVGDDGTYGSVRGVTVHPERIIILCEGSEDENMLSGVPFLRAGYNKLLDLEKVSGGSAEGFLKNASRQLGIAFDKETNIANLTKAATDAGYKDLGEALNDKVAKMNRGTDAALVMQAGTPSVLSVAAADPSPTWTVAANEFASSIQCPFTILFGQQTGRLASDEDKTDWAKRCNGRRWGFQSMVVESVLERFWTVGVIDPPSSGEVTLAWSDLLAPSEKEKIANMQAMAVVAKDTQQAYGTPAVDENEIRAVGELEPRNVVQPPNPDKKQTDKDPLTDDDDSANQNRDANRTAQ
;
A
#
# COMPACT_ATOMS: atom_id res chain seq x y z
N VAL A 1 -64.15 -7.79 -0.01
CA VAL A 1 -63.44 -9.03 -0.40
C VAL A 1 -62.01 -8.70 -0.90
N SER A 2 -61.74 -7.54 -1.56
CA SER A 2 -60.43 -7.20 -2.13
C SER A 2 -59.38 -6.69 -1.11
N GLU A 3 -59.81 -6.00 -0.04
CA GLU A 3 -58.90 -5.47 0.98
C GLU A 3 -58.36 -6.57 1.90
N GLN A 4 -59.20 -7.49 2.34
CA GLN A 4 -58.78 -8.63 3.15
C GLN A 4 -57.84 -9.57 2.39
N GLN A 5 -58.01 -9.74 1.08
CA GLN A 5 -57.07 -10.51 0.25
C GLN A 5 -55.70 -9.81 0.11
N SER A 6 -55.67 -8.49 0.07
CA SER A 6 -54.44 -7.71 0.03
C SER A 6 -53.65 -7.79 1.34
N GLU A 7 -54.33 -7.67 2.49
CA GLU A 7 -53.68 -7.80 3.81
C GLU A 7 -53.14 -9.22 4.07
N VAL A 8 -53.90 -10.24 3.69
CA VAL A 8 -53.48 -11.65 3.80
C VAL A 8 -52.28 -11.92 2.90
N SER A 9 -52.27 -11.38 1.67
CA SER A 9 -51.16 -11.52 0.76
C SER A 9 -49.86 -10.82 1.29
N PHE A 10 -50.01 -9.65 1.89
CA PHE A 10 -48.92 -8.93 2.53
C PHE A 10 -48.34 -9.70 3.73
N LEU A 11 -49.22 -10.22 4.61
CA LEU A 11 -48.81 -11.03 5.76
C LEU A 11 -48.15 -12.35 5.34
N VAL A 12 -48.62 -13.00 4.29
CA VAL A 12 -48.03 -14.22 3.76
C VAL A 12 -46.68 -13.94 3.18
N ASN A 13 -46.48 -12.84 2.46
CA ASN A 13 -45.19 -12.46 1.93
C ASN A 13 -44.19 -12.07 3.02
N ALA A 14 -44.63 -11.31 4.03
CA ALA A 14 -43.82 -10.96 5.19
C ALA A 14 -43.41 -12.18 6.02
N LEU A 15 -44.31 -13.16 6.16
CA LEU A 15 -44.05 -14.43 6.83
C LEU A 15 -43.09 -15.30 6.01
N ALA A 16 -43.25 -15.34 4.69
CA ALA A 16 -42.35 -16.04 3.77
C ALA A 16 -40.93 -15.46 3.81
N ASP A 17 -40.82 -14.13 3.89
CA ASP A 17 -39.52 -13.43 4.04
C ASP A 17 -38.90 -13.68 5.42
N ALA A 18 -39.70 -13.71 6.49
CA ALA A 18 -39.25 -14.03 7.82
C ALA A 18 -38.75 -15.48 7.95
N ILE A 19 -39.48 -16.42 7.37
CA ILE A 19 -39.10 -17.85 7.27
C ILE A 19 -37.84 -17.98 6.40
N GLY A 20 -37.76 -17.22 5.31
CA GLY A 20 -36.59 -17.13 4.45
C GLY A 20 -35.33 -16.71 5.23
N ARG A 21 -35.43 -15.65 6.05
CA ARG A 21 -34.34 -15.18 6.92
C ARG A 21 -33.99 -16.18 8.02
N GLN A 22 -34.99 -16.84 8.60
CA GLN A 22 -34.75 -17.86 9.62
C GLN A 22 -34.03 -19.09 9.04
N ARG A 23 -34.31 -19.49 7.80
CA ARG A 23 -33.59 -20.54 7.07
C ARG A 23 -32.17 -20.16 6.74
N MET A 24 -31.87 -18.88 6.60
CA MET A 24 -30.49 -18.37 6.43
C MET A 24 -29.58 -18.67 7.63
N LEU A 25 -30.12 -18.63 8.86
CA LEU A 25 -29.41 -18.95 10.09
C LEU A 25 -29.06 -20.45 10.22
N TYR A 26 -29.77 -21.31 9.50
CA TYR A 26 -29.55 -22.76 9.48
C TYR A 26 -28.86 -23.25 8.19
N ALA A 27 -27.96 -22.46 7.65
CA ALA A 27 -27.22 -22.70 6.39
C ALA A 27 -26.33 -23.98 6.36
N GLY A 28 -26.46 -24.85 7.34
CA GLY A 28 -25.70 -26.10 7.45
C GLY A 28 -26.45 -27.36 6.98
N GLN A 29 -27.71 -27.28 6.55
CA GLN A 29 -28.47 -28.47 6.15
C GLN A 29 -28.27 -28.86 4.67
N PRO A 30 -28.12 -30.15 4.38
CA PRO A 30 -28.01 -30.64 3.00
C PRO A 30 -29.26 -30.25 2.20
N GLY A 31 -29.05 -29.63 1.03
CA GLY A 31 -30.16 -29.22 0.12
C GLY A 31 -30.55 -27.73 0.17
N ASN A 32 -29.83 -26.90 0.93
CA ASN A 32 -30.11 -25.47 0.98
C ASN A 32 -29.41 -24.73 -0.20
N THR A 33 -30.21 -24.39 -1.22
CA THR A 33 -29.74 -23.63 -2.40
C THR A 33 -29.20 -22.23 -2.06
N LYS A 34 -29.49 -21.69 -0.88
CA LYS A 34 -28.97 -20.40 -0.41
C LYS A 34 -27.45 -20.43 -0.17
N ARG A 35 -26.86 -21.58 0.16
CA ARG A 35 -25.44 -21.70 0.42
C ARG A 35 -24.59 -21.43 -0.84
N THR A 36 -25.12 -21.68 -2.02
CA THR A 36 -24.46 -21.41 -3.31
C THR A 36 -24.60 -19.97 -3.79
N LYS A 37 -25.52 -19.19 -3.18
CA LYS A 37 -25.81 -17.79 -3.53
C LYS A 37 -25.56 -16.79 -2.41
N LEU A 38 -24.79 -17.18 -1.37
CA LEU A 38 -24.53 -16.32 -0.21
C LEU A 38 -23.94 -14.97 -0.62
N TRP A 39 -23.05 -14.95 -1.59
CA TRP A 39 -22.43 -13.72 -2.05
C TRP A 39 -23.46 -12.76 -2.68
N ASP A 40 -24.36 -13.27 -3.51
CA ASP A 40 -25.44 -12.48 -4.09
C ASP A 40 -26.36 -11.92 -3.00
N GLU A 41 -26.74 -12.77 -2.03
CA GLU A 41 -27.63 -12.37 -0.93
C GLU A 41 -27.01 -11.32 0.00
N PHE A 42 -25.67 -11.35 0.20
CA PHE A 42 -24.92 -10.32 0.94
C PHE A 42 -24.60 -9.09 0.09
N GLY A 43 -24.95 -9.11 -1.21
CA GLY A 43 -24.66 -8.02 -2.13
C GLY A 43 -23.18 -7.89 -2.45
N TYR A 44 -22.45 -9.02 -2.45
CA TYR A 44 -21.10 -9.05 -2.93
C TYR A 44 -21.07 -9.28 -4.45
N PRO A 45 -20.10 -8.70 -5.16
CA PRO A 45 -19.99 -8.86 -6.60
C PRO A 45 -19.57 -10.28 -6.98
N ASN A 46 -20.16 -10.84 -8.04
CA ASN A 46 -19.79 -12.15 -8.55
C ASN A 46 -18.45 -12.17 -9.27
N SER A 47 -18.04 -11.05 -9.86
CA SER A 47 -16.74 -10.85 -10.49
C SER A 47 -16.07 -9.57 -9.99
N LEU A 48 -14.75 -9.63 -9.87
CA LEU A 48 -13.94 -8.51 -9.47
C LEU A 48 -13.02 -8.14 -10.65
N GLU A 49 -13.37 -7.06 -11.33
CA GLU A 49 -12.59 -6.46 -12.40
C GLU A 49 -11.82 -5.24 -11.91
N PHE A 50 -10.83 -4.80 -12.69
CA PHE A 50 -9.95 -3.66 -12.35
C PHE A 50 -10.73 -2.42 -11.87
N ASP A 51 -11.83 -2.06 -12.51
CA ASP A 51 -12.62 -0.88 -12.15
C ASP A 51 -13.12 -0.92 -10.69
N ARG A 52 -13.46 -2.11 -10.18
CA ARG A 52 -13.89 -2.26 -8.77
C ARG A 52 -12.75 -2.03 -7.80
N TYR A 53 -11.55 -2.56 -8.08
CA TYR A 53 -10.38 -2.33 -7.24
C TYR A 53 -9.95 -0.87 -7.29
N TYR A 54 -9.96 -0.27 -8.48
CA TYR A 54 -9.61 1.13 -8.66
C TYR A 54 -10.55 2.07 -7.90
N ARG A 55 -11.87 1.87 -8.00
CA ARG A 55 -12.86 2.66 -7.24
C ARG A 55 -12.72 2.47 -5.74
N ALA A 56 -12.47 1.25 -5.27
CA ALA A 56 -12.19 1.00 -3.86
C ALA A 56 -10.94 1.76 -3.42
N TYR A 57 -9.85 1.64 -4.17
CA TYR A 57 -8.61 2.37 -3.89
C TYR A 57 -8.80 3.90 -3.88
N GLU A 58 -9.57 4.44 -4.82
CA GLU A 58 -9.75 5.88 -4.96
C GLU A 58 -10.64 6.49 -3.86
N ARG A 59 -11.65 5.77 -3.37
CA ARG A 59 -12.70 6.32 -2.52
C ARG A 59 -12.85 5.69 -1.16
N ASN A 60 -12.41 4.45 -0.96
CA ASN A 60 -12.50 3.78 0.33
C ASN A 60 -11.23 4.06 1.15
N ALA A 61 -11.39 4.71 2.31
CA ALA A 61 -10.28 5.11 3.16
C ALA A 61 -9.41 3.93 3.63
N VAL A 62 -10.02 2.77 3.89
CA VAL A 62 -9.30 1.58 4.37
C VAL A 62 -8.50 0.95 3.22
N ALA A 63 -9.09 0.85 2.03
CA ALA A 63 -8.40 0.34 0.84
C ALA A 63 -7.20 1.22 0.46
N PHE A 64 -7.40 2.54 0.45
CA PHE A 64 -6.31 3.50 0.21
C PHE A 64 -5.19 3.34 1.24
N ALA A 65 -5.54 3.32 2.53
CA ALA A 65 -4.57 3.17 3.61
C ALA A 65 -3.79 1.85 3.50
N ALA A 66 -4.46 0.74 3.16
CA ALA A 66 -3.83 -0.58 3.02
C ALA A 66 -2.77 -0.59 1.90
N VAL A 67 -3.11 -0.07 0.72
CA VAL A 67 -2.17 0.01 -0.42
C VAL A 67 -0.98 0.89 -0.08
N HIS A 68 -1.21 2.09 0.45
CA HIS A 68 -0.12 3.01 0.79
C HIS A 68 0.72 2.50 1.95
N LYS A 69 0.12 1.84 2.94
CA LYS A 69 0.86 1.28 4.06
C LYS A 69 1.87 0.23 3.62
N LEU A 70 1.47 -0.70 2.75
CA LEU A 70 2.39 -1.68 2.20
C LEU A 70 3.46 -1.04 1.33
N LEU A 71 3.06 -0.16 0.41
CA LEU A 71 3.96 0.52 -0.49
C LEU A 71 5.05 1.30 0.27
N ASP A 72 4.63 2.16 1.21
CA ASP A 72 5.55 3.03 1.94
C ASP A 72 6.43 2.25 2.92
N SER A 73 5.92 1.15 3.50
CA SER A 73 6.72 0.27 4.36
C SER A 73 7.78 -0.52 3.57
N CYS A 74 7.51 -0.86 2.31
CA CYS A 74 8.49 -1.53 1.46
C CYS A 74 9.48 -0.54 0.82
N TRP A 75 9.05 0.68 0.46
CA TRP A 75 9.91 1.72 -0.15
C TRP A 75 10.39 2.76 0.87
N VAL A 76 10.87 2.32 2.03
CA VAL A 76 11.48 3.21 3.03
C VAL A 76 12.77 3.82 2.48
N ASP A 77 13.54 3.03 1.77
CA ASP A 77 14.78 3.38 1.08
C ASP A 77 14.82 2.77 -0.32
N ASN A 78 15.85 3.05 -1.06
CA ASN A 78 16.12 2.42 -2.35
C ASN A 78 17.25 1.40 -2.17
N PRO A 79 17.26 0.29 -2.94
CA PRO A 79 18.31 -0.70 -2.82
C PRO A 79 19.65 -0.16 -3.31
N THR A 80 20.73 -0.67 -2.71
CA THR A 80 22.09 -0.52 -3.24
C THR A 80 22.25 -1.49 -4.42
N ILE A 81 22.80 -0.99 -5.53
CA ILE A 81 23.02 -1.76 -6.75
C ILE A 81 24.45 -2.26 -6.74
N ILE A 82 24.63 -3.57 -6.83
CA ILE A 82 25.92 -4.26 -6.78
C ILE A 82 26.17 -4.97 -8.11
N ASP A 83 27.36 -4.77 -8.70
CA ASP A 83 27.79 -5.48 -9.92
C ASP A 83 28.41 -6.82 -9.51
N GLY A 84 27.65 -7.89 -9.57
CA GLY A 84 28.04 -9.25 -9.22
C GLY A 84 26.95 -10.06 -8.55
N ASP A 85 27.18 -11.36 -8.45
CA ASP A 85 26.29 -12.36 -7.85
C ASP A 85 26.52 -12.49 -6.32
N ASP A 86 27.68 -12.15 -5.83
CA ASP A 86 28.10 -12.47 -4.46
C ASP A 86 27.36 -11.71 -3.34
N GLY A 87 26.55 -10.71 -3.67
CA GLY A 87 25.83 -9.89 -2.67
C GLY A 87 26.74 -9.18 -1.67
N LYS A 88 28.05 -9.30 -1.80
CA LYS A 88 29.03 -8.65 -0.94
C LYS A 88 29.30 -7.26 -1.48
N GLU A 89 28.93 -6.27 -0.69
CA GLU A 89 29.42 -4.91 -0.91
C GLU A 89 30.94 -4.95 -0.96
N SER A 90 31.51 -4.74 -2.16
CA SER A 90 32.92 -4.46 -2.24
C SER A 90 33.20 -3.16 -1.52
N THR A 91 34.33 -3.06 -0.82
CA THR A 91 34.75 -1.83 -0.12
C THR A 91 34.86 -0.62 -1.07
N GLU A 92 34.89 -0.85 -2.37
CA GLU A 92 34.98 0.20 -3.39
C GLU A 92 33.83 0.04 -4.40
N THR A 93 32.96 1.04 -4.46
CA THR A 93 31.86 1.12 -5.44
C THR A 93 32.44 1.25 -6.85
N THR A 94 32.01 0.37 -7.75
CA THR A 94 32.47 0.36 -9.14
C THR A 94 31.97 1.59 -9.93
N GLY A 95 32.61 1.88 -11.06
CA GLY A 95 32.17 2.97 -11.95
C GLY A 95 30.79 2.72 -12.54
N TRP A 96 30.45 1.43 -12.79
CA TRP A 96 29.15 1.01 -13.30
C TRP A 96 28.05 1.23 -12.25
N GLU A 97 28.25 0.79 -11.01
CA GLU A 97 27.32 0.97 -9.88
C GLU A 97 26.99 2.45 -9.63
N LYS A 98 28.03 3.32 -9.65
CA LYS A 98 27.83 4.77 -9.54
C LYS A 98 26.95 5.31 -10.68
N SER A 99 27.13 4.80 -11.89
CA SER A 99 26.38 5.23 -13.08
C SER A 99 24.94 4.74 -13.03
N ALA A 100 24.69 3.49 -12.63
CA ALA A 100 23.38 2.90 -12.46
C ALA A 100 22.59 3.61 -11.35
N THR A 101 23.21 3.82 -10.19
CA THR A 101 22.60 4.56 -9.06
C THR A 101 22.25 5.99 -9.46
N LYS A 102 23.13 6.69 -10.16
CA LYS A 102 22.86 8.05 -10.65
C LYS A 102 21.73 8.09 -11.67
N LEU A 103 21.62 7.09 -12.54
CA LEU A 103 20.55 6.96 -13.52
C LEU A 103 19.22 6.74 -12.82
N LEU A 104 19.14 5.75 -11.92
CA LEU A 104 17.89 5.41 -11.23
C LEU A 104 17.42 6.49 -10.25
N LYS A 105 18.32 7.30 -9.69
CA LYS A 105 17.97 8.38 -8.75
C LYS A 105 16.82 9.27 -9.23
N LYS A 106 16.72 9.52 -10.53
CA LYS A 106 15.66 10.33 -11.13
C LYS A 106 14.37 9.55 -11.40
N HIS A 107 14.46 8.23 -11.42
CA HIS A 107 13.39 7.35 -11.88
C HIS A 107 12.67 6.62 -10.75
N TRP A 108 13.24 6.57 -9.53
CA TRP A 108 12.62 5.94 -8.37
C TRP A 108 11.15 6.32 -8.14
N PRO A 109 10.76 7.62 -8.21
CA PRO A 109 9.35 7.97 -8.00
C PRO A 109 8.41 7.34 -9.03
N LYS A 110 8.88 7.10 -10.26
CA LYS A 110 8.09 6.47 -11.32
C LYS A 110 8.02 4.95 -11.19
N ILE A 111 9.09 4.32 -10.73
CA ILE A 111 9.11 2.89 -10.41
C ILE A 111 8.18 2.62 -9.22
N LYS A 112 8.28 3.42 -8.15
CA LYS A 112 7.37 3.35 -7.00
C LYS A 112 5.90 3.57 -7.41
N ASP A 113 5.62 4.50 -8.33
CA ASP A 113 4.26 4.73 -8.83
C ASP A 113 3.74 3.56 -9.67
N ALA A 114 4.61 2.90 -10.44
CA ALA A 114 4.25 1.68 -11.17
C ALA A 114 3.94 0.53 -10.19
N ASP A 115 4.74 0.35 -9.14
CA ASP A 115 4.49 -0.63 -8.09
C ASP A 115 3.16 -0.37 -7.36
N ARG A 116 2.87 0.88 -7.03
CA ARG A 116 1.57 1.27 -6.45
C ARG A 116 0.39 0.85 -7.35
N ARG A 117 0.53 1.03 -8.66
CA ARG A 117 -0.51 0.66 -9.63
C ARG A 117 -0.66 -0.86 -9.75
N ASN A 118 0.44 -1.58 -9.62
CA ASN A 118 0.45 -3.03 -9.60
C ASN A 118 -0.33 -3.59 -8.40
N LEU A 119 -0.18 -2.99 -7.21
CA LEU A 119 -0.95 -3.41 -6.03
C LEU A 119 -2.47 -3.29 -6.20
N VAL A 120 -2.94 -2.36 -7.03
CA VAL A 120 -4.38 -2.15 -7.28
C VAL A 120 -4.91 -3.03 -8.40
N GLY A 121 -4.12 -3.23 -9.47
CA GLY A 121 -4.49 -4.05 -10.62
C GLY A 121 -3.93 -5.47 -10.58
N ARG A 122 -4.22 -6.26 -11.59
CA ARG A 122 -3.57 -7.54 -11.84
C ARG A 122 -2.13 -7.34 -12.30
N TYR A 123 -1.90 -6.25 -13.00
CA TYR A 123 -0.59 -5.79 -13.45
C TYR A 123 -0.60 -4.28 -13.61
N SER A 124 0.57 -3.73 -13.70
CA SER A 124 0.80 -2.36 -14.15
C SER A 124 1.86 -2.33 -15.23
N ALA A 125 2.02 -1.22 -15.88
CA ALA A 125 3.03 -1.04 -16.90
C ALA A 125 3.88 0.20 -16.63
N LEU A 126 5.16 0.09 -16.95
CA LEU A 126 6.10 1.20 -16.97
C LEU A 126 6.58 1.40 -18.41
N LEU A 127 6.02 2.40 -19.09
CA LEU A 127 6.42 2.74 -20.45
C LEU A 127 7.65 3.65 -20.41
N ILE A 128 8.54 3.45 -21.38
CA ILE A 128 9.79 4.21 -21.51
C ILE A 128 9.76 4.95 -22.83
N GLN A 129 9.74 6.28 -22.76
CA GLN A 129 9.86 7.12 -23.93
C GLN A 129 11.33 7.43 -24.19
N PHE A 130 11.82 6.96 -25.35
CA PHE A 130 13.18 7.21 -25.79
C PHE A 130 13.27 8.37 -26.79
N ARG A 131 14.41 9.00 -26.84
CA ARG A 131 14.78 10.04 -27.84
C ARG A 131 15.55 9.38 -28.98
N ASP A 132 14.94 8.43 -29.64
CA ASP A 132 15.54 7.64 -30.72
C ASP A 132 14.97 7.99 -32.12
N GLY A 133 13.97 8.89 -32.18
CA GLY A 133 13.37 9.32 -33.44
C GLY A 133 12.43 8.29 -34.06
N ARG A 134 12.11 7.21 -33.34
CA ARG A 134 11.21 6.15 -33.81
C ARG A 134 9.84 6.24 -33.17
N GLU A 135 8.85 5.68 -33.88
CA GLU A 135 7.49 5.56 -33.37
C GLU A 135 7.40 4.57 -32.19
N TRP A 136 6.35 4.68 -31.39
CA TRP A 136 6.11 3.79 -30.27
C TRP A 136 5.96 2.31 -30.66
N SER A 137 5.43 2.04 -31.84
CA SER A 137 5.23 0.70 -32.41
C SER A 137 6.49 0.05 -32.93
N GLU A 138 7.57 0.81 -33.09
CA GLU A 138 8.85 0.32 -33.60
C GLU A 138 9.80 -0.07 -32.46
N PRO A 139 10.70 -1.05 -32.70
CA PRO A 139 11.76 -1.35 -31.76
C PRO A 139 12.65 -0.14 -31.50
N VAL A 140 13.34 -0.14 -30.37
CA VAL A 140 14.24 0.97 -29.96
C VAL A 140 15.45 1.02 -30.90
N ASP A 141 15.81 2.23 -31.37
CA ASP A 141 17.08 2.43 -32.07
C ASP A 141 18.24 2.41 -31.07
N ARG A 142 18.78 1.22 -30.84
CA ARG A 142 19.87 0.99 -29.87
C ARG A 142 21.10 1.81 -30.18
N SER A 143 21.38 2.11 -31.45
CA SER A 143 22.56 2.89 -31.86
C SER A 143 22.45 4.34 -31.41
N VAL A 144 21.29 4.93 -31.55
CA VAL A 144 21.00 6.30 -31.10
C VAL A 144 20.97 6.37 -29.57
N VAL A 145 20.34 5.40 -28.92
CA VAL A 145 20.23 5.33 -27.46
C VAL A 145 21.62 5.14 -26.84
N ALA A 146 22.45 4.23 -27.36
CA ALA A 146 23.80 3.99 -26.86
C ALA A 146 24.72 5.23 -26.96
N ARG A 147 24.53 6.06 -27.99
CA ARG A 147 25.24 7.34 -28.10
C ARG A 147 24.78 8.38 -27.10
N LEU A 148 23.48 8.42 -26.78
CA LEU A 148 22.89 9.39 -25.87
C LEU A 148 22.99 8.96 -24.41
N LYS A 149 23.12 7.63 -24.16
CA LYS A 149 23.15 7.02 -22.81
C LYS A 149 21.92 7.47 -21.99
N GLY A 150 22.09 7.75 -20.71
CA GLY A 150 20.99 8.19 -19.83
C GLY A 150 20.20 9.43 -20.30
N LYS A 151 20.71 10.21 -21.28
CA LYS A 151 19.97 11.31 -21.89
C LYS A 151 18.95 10.84 -22.94
N ALA A 152 19.02 9.59 -23.34
CA ALA A 152 18.05 8.99 -24.27
C ALA A 152 16.66 8.84 -23.64
N ILE A 153 16.57 8.66 -22.34
CA ILE A 153 15.29 8.57 -21.62
C ILE A 153 14.66 9.97 -21.55
N VAL A 154 13.51 10.14 -22.20
CA VAL A 154 12.71 11.36 -22.10
C VAL A 154 11.89 11.35 -20.82
N LYS A 155 11.11 10.28 -20.61
CA LYS A 155 10.31 10.07 -19.40
C LYS A 155 9.95 8.59 -19.21
N LEU A 156 9.66 8.22 -17.98
CA LEU A 156 8.99 6.99 -17.62
C LEU A 156 7.51 7.29 -17.33
N ILE A 157 6.61 6.49 -17.86
CA ILE A 157 5.17 6.67 -17.76
C ILE A 157 4.58 5.43 -17.09
N PRO A 158 4.28 5.49 -15.78
CA PRO A 158 3.52 4.45 -15.14
C PRO A 158 2.08 4.42 -15.68
N ALA A 159 1.56 3.25 -15.96
CA ALA A 159 0.21 3.08 -16.49
C ALA A 159 -0.57 2.01 -15.71
N TRP A 160 -1.88 2.22 -15.59
CA TRP A 160 -2.82 1.28 -14.99
C TRP A 160 -3.12 0.13 -15.94
N GLU A 161 -3.56 -1.01 -15.40
CA GLU A 161 -4.08 -2.15 -16.17
C GLU A 161 -5.14 -1.74 -17.21
N SER A 162 -6.01 -0.78 -16.88
CA SER A 162 -7.03 -0.30 -17.80
C SER A 162 -6.47 0.51 -18.97
N GLN A 163 -5.29 1.11 -18.79
CA GLN A 163 -4.65 1.96 -19.81
C GLN A 163 -3.78 1.15 -20.78
N VAL A 164 -3.32 -0.02 -20.38
CA VAL A 164 -2.46 -0.87 -21.21
C VAL A 164 -3.10 -2.24 -21.35
N LYS A 165 -3.27 -2.66 -22.58
CA LYS A 165 -3.78 -4.00 -22.90
C LYS A 165 -2.78 -4.70 -23.81
N PRO A 166 -2.61 -6.04 -23.68
CA PRO A 166 -1.82 -6.78 -24.64
C PRO A 166 -2.46 -6.64 -26.04
N GLY A 167 -1.62 -6.57 -27.04
CA GLY A 167 -2.04 -6.63 -28.44
C GLY A 167 -1.99 -8.08 -28.94
N ASN A 168 -1.26 -8.33 -30.03
CA ASN A 168 -1.06 -9.65 -30.57
C ASN A 168 -0.05 -10.42 -29.73
N PHE A 169 -0.26 -11.75 -29.64
CA PHE A 169 0.66 -12.67 -28.97
C PHE A 169 1.52 -13.39 -30.02
N ASP A 170 2.72 -13.77 -29.63
CA ASP A 170 3.55 -14.68 -30.40
C ASP A 170 2.95 -16.09 -30.34
N THR A 171 2.57 -16.60 -31.51
CA THR A 171 1.97 -17.93 -31.66
C THR A 171 2.91 -18.95 -32.29
N ASP A 172 4.14 -18.54 -32.61
CA ASP A 172 5.15 -19.46 -33.16
C ASP A 172 5.73 -20.30 -32.01
N THR A 173 5.40 -21.57 -31.99
CA THR A 173 5.85 -22.55 -30.99
C THR A 173 7.37 -22.78 -30.97
N LEU A 174 8.09 -22.32 -31.98
CA LEU A 174 9.56 -22.37 -32.05
C LEU A 174 10.24 -21.10 -31.60
N SER A 175 9.46 -20.05 -31.33
CA SER A 175 9.97 -18.77 -30.86
C SER A 175 10.30 -18.82 -29.36
N GLU A 176 11.39 -18.17 -28.97
CA GLU A 176 11.75 -17.98 -27.56
C GLU A 176 10.72 -17.13 -26.80
N THR A 177 9.92 -16.35 -27.53
CA THR A 177 8.88 -15.46 -27.00
C THR A 177 7.47 -16.02 -27.16
N TYR A 178 7.34 -17.34 -27.44
CA TYR A 178 6.04 -18.00 -27.57
C TYR A 178 5.11 -17.69 -26.39
N GLY A 179 3.89 -17.29 -26.69
CA GLY A 179 2.89 -16.93 -25.69
C GLY A 179 3.06 -15.54 -25.07
N GLN A 180 4.10 -14.80 -25.43
CA GLN A 180 4.28 -13.42 -24.95
C GLN A 180 3.66 -12.40 -25.95
N PRO A 181 3.21 -11.22 -25.44
CA PRO A 181 2.71 -10.18 -26.31
C PRO A 181 3.81 -9.58 -27.19
N VAL A 182 3.60 -9.56 -28.50
CA VAL A 182 4.49 -8.89 -29.47
C VAL A 182 4.20 -7.40 -29.61
N SER A 183 3.11 -6.94 -29.04
CA SER A 183 2.74 -5.52 -28.96
C SER A 183 1.79 -5.25 -27.80
N TYR A 184 1.73 -4.00 -27.38
CA TYR A 184 0.78 -3.53 -26.38
C TYR A 184 0.01 -2.34 -26.93
N ASN A 185 -1.24 -2.19 -26.51
CA ASN A 185 -2.07 -1.04 -26.81
C ASN A 185 -2.15 -0.14 -25.58
N PHE A 186 -1.59 1.06 -25.67
CA PHE A 186 -1.62 2.06 -24.61
C PHE A 186 -2.64 3.15 -24.93
N ASN A 187 -3.60 3.34 -24.04
CA ASN A 187 -4.57 4.42 -24.12
C ASN A 187 -3.98 5.70 -23.53
N GLU A 188 -3.43 6.53 -24.39
CA GLU A 188 -2.88 7.82 -24.01
C GLU A 188 -3.98 8.89 -24.02
N GLN A 189 -3.95 9.77 -23.04
CA GLN A 189 -4.74 11.00 -23.03
C GLN A 189 -3.78 12.18 -23.19
N PRO A 190 -3.61 12.71 -24.41
CA PRO A 190 -2.68 13.80 -24.66
C PRO A 190 -3.18 15.09 -23.99
N VAL A 191 -2.23 15.94 -23.61
CA VAL A 191 -2.51 17.29 -23.10
C VAL A 191 -2.26 18.28 -24.24
N GLY A 192 -3.23 19.13 -24.56
CA GLY A 192 -3.10 20.19 -25.54
C GLY A 192 -2.22 21.34 -25.04
N ASP A 193 -1.84 22.22 -25.95
CA ASP A 193 -1.00 23.40 -25.66
C ASP A 193 -1.64 24.36 -24.65
N ASP A 194 -2.97 24.33 -24.54
CA ASP A 194 -3.77 25.09 -23.57
C ASP A 194 -3.90 24.40 -22.20
N GLY A 195 -3.26 23.24 -22.01
CA GLY A 195 -3.35 22.44 -20.78
C GLY A 195 -4.63 21.60 -20.66
N THR A 196 -5.51 21.62 -21.66
CA THR A 196 -6.71 20.76 -21.66
C THR A 196 -6.36 19.33 -22.04
N TYR A 197 -7.12 18.38 -21.50
CA TYR A 197 -6.96 16.98 -21.87
C TYR A 197 -7.70 16.70 -23.19
N GLY A 198 -6.96 16.22 -24.18
CA GLY A 198 -7.53 15.76 -25.44
C GLY A 198 -8.31 14.44 -25.30
N SER A 199 -8.91 13.99 -26.40
CA SER A 199 -9.56 12.68 -26.43
C SER A 199 -8.54 11.55 -26.27
N VAL A 200 -8.97 10.46 -25.61
CA VAL A 200 -8.14 9.25 -25.46
C VAL A 200 -7.83 8.68 -26.84
N ARG A 201 -6.57 8.40 -27.11
CA ARG A 201 -6.12 7.72 -28.32
C ARG A 201 -5.35 6.45 -27.98
N GLY A 202 -5.55 5.40 -28.81
CA GLY A 202 -4.77 4.18 -28.71
C GLY A 202 -3.42 4.35 -29.40
N VAL A 203 -2.35 3.98 -28.72
CA VAL A 203 -0.98 3.95 -29.22
C VAL A 203 -0.48 2.52 -29.12
N THR A 204 -0.03 1.95 -30.25
CA THR A 204 0.64 0.64 -30.22
C THR A 204 2.06 0.80 -29.71
N VAL A 205 2.47 -0.02 -28.77
CA VAL A 205 3.77 0.07 -28.11
C VAL A 205 4.55 -1.24 -28.34
N HIS A 206 5.80 -1.10 -28.77
CA HIS A 206 6.71 -2.24 -28.91
C HIS A 206 7.17 -2.75 -27.53
N PRO A 207 7.36 -4.08 -27.33
CA PRO A 207 7.77 -4.65 -26.04
C PRO A 207 9.07 -4.07 -25.46
N GLU A 208 10.01 -3.62 -26.28
CA GLU A 208 11.23 -2.96 -25.79
C GLU A 208 10.98 -1.63 -25.07
N ARG A 209 9.81 -1.01 -25.28
CA ARG A 209 9.44 0.30 -24.72
C ARG A 209 8.54 0.21 -23.48
N ILE A 210 8.28 -1.02 -23.02
CA ILE A 210 7.38 -1.26 -21.89
C ILE A 210 7.94 -2.34 -20.98
N ILE A 211 7.71 -2.18 -19.69
CA ILE A 211 7.98 -3.19 -18.66
C ILE A 211 6.66 -3.44 -17.96
N ILE A 212 6.25 -4.68 -17.86
CA ILE A 212 5.06 -5.12 -17.12
C ILE A 212 5.48 -5.52 -15.71
N LEU A 213 4.77 -5.00 -14.72
CA LEU A 213 4.87 -5.38 -13.33
C LEU A 213 3.66 -6.23 -12.99
N CYS A 214 3.87 -7.47 -12.58
CA CYS A 214 2.82 -8.43 -12.27
C CYS A 214 3.22 -9.23 -11.04
N GLU A 215 2.51 -9.06 -9.93
CA GLU A 215 2.79 -9.71 -8.65
C GLU A 215 1.80 -10.85 -8.40
N GLY A 216 2.30 -12.00 -7.93
CA GLY A 216 1.47 -13.12 -7.51
C GLY A 216 0.80 -13.89 -8.65
N SER A 217 1.35 -13.86 -9.86
CA SER A 217 0.85 -14.68 -10.96
C SER A 217 1.04 -16.17 -10.64
N GLU A 218 -0.05 -16.94 -10.74
CA GLU A 218 -0.05 -18.39 -10.52
C GLU A 218 0.36 -19.15 -11.79
N ASP A 219 0.23 -18.53 -12.97
CA ASP A 219 0.37 -19.17 -14.28
C ASP A 219 1.64 -18.75 -15.04
N GLU A 220 2.57 -18.06 -14.37
CA GLU A 220 3.71 -17.37 -15.02
C GLU A 220 3.26 -16.35 -16.09
N ASN A 221 1.97 -16.06 -16.16
CA ASN A 221 1.41 -15.12 -17.09
C ASN A 221 1.60 -13.69 -16.57
N MET A 222 2.40 -12.90 -17.28
CA MET A 222 2.73 -11.51 -16.95
C MET A 222 1.51 -10.55 -16.83
N LEU A 223 0.31 -11.04 -17.11
CA LEU A 223 -0.94 -10.27 -17.10
C LEU A 223 -1.97 -10.80 -16.11
N SER A 224 -1.63 -11.85 -15.36
CA SER A 224 -2.54 -12.61 -14.49
C SER A 224 -2.17 -12.51 -13.00
N GLY A 225 -1.66 -11.38 -12.57
CA GLY A 225 -1.32 -11.13 -11.18
C GLY A 225 -2.53 -11.05 -10.25
N VAL A 226 -2.26 -11.02 -8.95
CA VAL A 226 -3.28 -10.99 -7.91
C VAL A 226 -3.34 -9.59 -7.29
N PRO A 227 -4.42 -8.80 -7.53
CA PRO A 227 -4.59 -7.51 -6.89
C PRO A 227 -4.56 -7.63 -5.37
N PHE A 228 -3.84 -6.73 -4.71
CA PHE A 228 -3.64 -6.77 -3.25
C PHE A 228 -4.95 -6.77 -2.45
N LEU A 229 -5.98 -6.09 -2.96
CA LEU A 229 -7.29 -5.98 -2.32
C LEU A 229 -8.22 -7.17 -2.61
N ARG A 230 -7.84 -8.12 -3.48
CA ARG A 230 -8.73 -9.18 -3.97
C ARG A 230 -9.32 -10.03 -2.84
N ALA A 231 -8.49 -10.55 -1.97
CA ALA A 231 -8.92 -11.44 -0.89
C ALA A 231 -9.83 -10.75 0.12
N GLY A 232 -9.58 -9.47 0.40
CA GLY A 232 -10.32 -8.67 1.39
C GLY A 232 -11.47 -7.86 0.82
N TYR A 233 -11.76 -7.92 -0.48
CA TYR A 233 -12.69 -7.00 -1.12
C TYR A 233 -14.10 -7.03 -0.51
N ASN A 234 -14.64 -8.21 -0.22
CA ASN A 234 -15.94 -8.34 0.41
C ASN A 234 -15.99 -7.71 1.81
N LYS A 235 -14.88 -7.78 2.54
CA LYS A 235 -14.77 -7.16 3.87
C LYS A 235 -14.64 -5.65 3.82
N LEU A 236 -14.04 -5.10 2.76
CA LEU A 236 -14.11 -3.66 2.49
C LEU A 236 -15.56 -3.19 2.29
N LEU A 237 -16.36 -3.96 1.55
CA LEU A 237 -17.79 -3.66 1.38
C LEU A 237 -18.56 -3.75 2.70
N ASP A 238 -18.25 -4.71 3.56
CA ASP A 238 -18.87 -4.83 4.87
C ASP A 238 -18.53 -3.63 5.76
N LEU A 239 -17.27 -3.18 5.75
CA LEU A 239 -16.86 -1.96 6.47
C LEU A 239 -17.62 -0.72 5.99
N GLU A 240 -17.81 -0.57 4.68
CA GLU A 240 -18.61 0.53 4.11
C GLU A 240 -20.08 0.44 4.50
N LYS A 241 -20.68 -0.76 4.42
CA LYS A 241 -22.08 -0.99 4.80
C LYS A 241 -22.30 -0.66 6.28
N VAL A 242 -21.42 -1.10 7.16
CA VAL A 242 -21.52 -0.85 8.62
C VAL A 242 -21.34 0.64 8.91
N SER A 243 -20.33 1.27 8.37
CA SER A 243 -20.05 2.70 8.59
C SER A 243 -21.14 3.58 7.99
N GLY A 244 -21.49 3.36 6.72
CA GLY A 244 -22.51 4.11 6.00
C GLY A 244 -23.91 3.89 6.59
N GLY A 245 -24.27 2.64 6.88
CA GLY A 245 -25.56 2.30 7.48
C GLY A 245 -25.72 2.89 8.88
N SER A 246 -24.66 2.91 9.69
CA SER A 246 -24.66 3.56 11.00
C SER A 246 -24.86 5.07 10.89
N ALA A 247 -24.13 5.72 9.96
CA ALA A 247 -24.26 7.16 9.71
C ALA A 247 -25.67 7.52 9.22
N GLU A 248 -26.23 6.72 8.29
CA GLU A 248 -27.59 6.91 7.80
C GLU A 248 -28.63 6.70 8.93
N GLY A 249 -28.45 5.65 9.75
CA GLY A 249 -29.27 5.40 10.91
C GLY A 249 -29.27 6.56 11.90
N PHE A 250 -28.09 7.14 12.16
CA PHE A 250 -27.96 8.34 12.99
C PHE A 250 -28.72 9.53 12.39
N LEU A 251 -28.57 9.80 11.09
CA LEU A 251 -29.28 10.89 10.42
C LEU A 251 -30.78 10.68 10.44
N LYS A 252 -31.26 9.44 10.22
CA LYS A 252 -32.69 9.12 10.31
C LYS A 252 -33.25 9.29 11.72
N ASN A 253 -32.48 8.94 12.75
CA ASN A 253 -32.88 9.16 14.14
C ASN A 253 -32.80 10.63 14.55
N ALA A 254 -31.88 11.39 13.99
CA ALA A 254 -31.78 12.84 14.23
C ALA A 254 -32.92 13.62 13.56
N SER A 255 -33.40 13.15 12.40
CA SER A 255 -34.60 13.68 11.76
C SER A 255 -35.85 13.02 12.38
N ARG A 256 -36.75 13.86 12.93
CA ARG A 256 -37.98 13.39 13.55
C ARG A 256 -38.86 12.74 12.50
N GLN A 257 -38.93 11.40 12.50
CA GLN A 257 -39.87 10.63 11.69
C GLN A 257 -41.17 10.46 12.50
N LEU A 258 -42.23 11.01 12.01
CA LEU A 258 -43.54 10.94 12.67
C LEU A 258 -44.44 9.92 11.96
N GLY A 259 -44.88 8.94 12.73
CA GLY A 259 -46.03 8.12 12.35
C GLY A 259 -47.31 8.85 12.76
N ILE A 260 -48.24 9.01 11.85
CA ILE A 260 -49.54 9.66 12.12
C ILE A 260 -50.63 8.61 11.93
N ALA A 261 -51.26 8.21 13.01
CA ALA A 261 -52.43 7.34 12.97
C ALA A 261 -53.68 8.21 12.98
N PHE A 262 -54.55 8.05 11.99
CA PHE A 262 -55.82 8.73 11.94
C PHE A 262 -56.92 7.90 12.63
N ASP A 263 -57.83 8.58 13.32
CA ASP A 263 -58.99 7.92 13.92
C ASP A 263 -59.92 7.36 12.85
N LYS A 264 -60.62 6.28 13.16
CA LYS A 264 -61.55 5.59 12.21
C LYS A 264 -62.64 6.49 11.66
N GLU A 265 -63.02 7.54 12.41
CA GLU A 265 -64.04 8.50 12.02
C GLU A 265 -63.48 9.64 11.15
N THR A 266 -62.16 9.70 10.94
CA THR A 266 -61.56 10.75 10.14
C THR A 266 -61.80 10.55 8.65
N ASN A 267 -62.43 11.53 8.03
CA ASN A 267 -62.64 11.50 6.58
C ASN A 267 -61.39 11.91 5.83
N ILE A 268 -60.60 10.91 5.42
CA ILE A 268 -59.31 11.10 4.72
C ILE A 268 -59.52 11.84 3.38
N ALA A 269 -60.68 11.63 2.70
CA ALA A 269 -60.96 12.34 1.45
C ALA A 269 -61.08 13.84 1.63
N ASN A 270 -61.66 14.32 2.74
CA ASN A 270 -61.73 15.73 3.06
C ASN A 270 -60.34 16.33 3.38
N LEU A 271 -59.47 15.57 4.07
CA LEU A 271 -58.10 15.98 4.33
C LEU A 271 -57.26 16.04 3.05
N THR A 272 -57.43 15.07 2.17
CA THR A 272 -56.77 15.07 0.85
C THR A 272 -57.20 16.25 0.02
N LYS A 273 -58.50 16.57 0.01
CA LYS A 273 -59.06 17.74 -0.70
C LYS A 273 -58.50 19.03 -0.11
N ALA A 274 -58.45 19.18 1.20
CA ALA A 274 -57.86 20.34 1.86
C ALA A 274 -56.37 20.50 1.54
N ALA A 275 -55.61 19.41 1.46
CA ALA A 275 -54.21 19.44 1.04
C ALA A 275 -54.05 19.87 -0.43
N THR A 276 -54.94 19.38 -1.32
CA THR A 276 -54.95 19.76 -2.74
C THR A 276 -55.36 21.24 -2.92
N ASP A 277 -56.33 21.70 -2.16
CA ASP A 277 -56.75 23.10 -2.15
C ASP A 277 -55.64 24.06 -1.63
N ALA A 278 -54.77 23.53 -0.76
CA ALA A 278 -53.60 24.25 -0.27
C ALA A 278 -52.37 24.17 -1.23
N GLY A 279 -52.52 23.51 -2.40
CA GLY A 279 -51.48 23.46 -3.44
C GLY A 279 -50.54 22.24 -3.38
N TYR A 280 -50.83 21.28 -2.51
CA TYR A 280 -50.08 20.03 -2.47
C TYR A 280 -50.70 18.97 -3.40
N LYS A 281 -49.89 18.07 -3.90
CA LYS A 281 -50.28 16.98 -4.79
C LYS A 281 -51.23 15.98 -4.09
N ASP A 282 -50.89 15.68 -2.84
CA ASP A 282 -51.67 14.74 -2.00
C ASP A 282 -51.48 15.05 -0.50
N LEU A 283 -52.15 14.34 0.35
CA LEU A 283 -52.06 14.47 1.80
C LEU A 283 -50.67 14.09 2.32
N GLY A 284 -50.00 13.11 1.70
CA GLY A 284 -48.69 12.66 2.07
C GLY A 284 -47.65 13.75 1.88
N GLU A 285 -47.68 14.47 0.74
CA GLU A 285 -46.79 15.60 0.46
C GLU A 285 -47.01 16.73 1.46
N ALA A 286 -48.26 17.10 1.79
CA ALA A 286 -48.56 18.12 2.78
C ALA A 286 -48.04 17.76 4.16
N LEU A 287 -48.14 16.52 4.59
CA LEU A 287 -47.62 16.03 5.87
C LEU A 287 -46.08 16.00 5.87
N ASN A 288 -45.47 15.52 4.78
CA ASN A 288 -44.03 15.51 4.64
C ASN A 288 -43.41 16.92 4.70
N ASP A 289 -44.06 17.89 4.06
CA ASP A 289 -43.61 19.30 4.14
C ASP A 289 -43.69 19.84 5.58
N LYS A 290 -44.76 19.53 6.31
CA LYS A 290 -44.86 19.88 7.73
C LYS A 290 -43.78 19.26 8.60
N VAL A 291 -43.51 17.96 8.41
CA VAL A 291 -42.40 17.27 9.12
C VAL A 291 -41.05 17.84 8.74
N ALA A 292 -40.87 18.15 7.46
CA ALA A 292 -39.61 18.78 6.99
C ALA A 292 -39.38 20.17 7.63
N LYS A 293 -40.45 20.99 7.76
CA LYS A 293 -40.39 22.28 8.44
C LYS A 293 -40.05 22.14 9.94
N MET A 294 -40.67 21.15 10.61
CA MET A 294 -40.28 20.82 11.99
C MET A 294 -38.80 20.42 12.13
N ASN A 295 -38.34 19.58 11.24
CA ASN A 295 -36.93 19.12 11.27
C ASN A 295 -35.95 20.23 10.97
N ARG A 296 -36.32 21.24 10.19
CA ARG A 296 -35.52 22.44 9.93
C ARG A 296 -35.58 23.46 11.06
N GLY A 297 -36.35 23.20 12.10
CA GLY A 297 -36.50 24.12 13.21
C GLY A 297 -37.42 25.32 12.92
N THR A 298 -38.17 25.29 11.78
CA THR A 298 -39.09 26.39 11.40
C THR A 298 -40.38 26.34 12.18
N ASP A 299 -40.86 25.10 12.50
CA ASP A 299 -42.08 24.86 13.26
C ASP A 299 -41.73 24.13 14.57
N ALA A 300 -42.14 24.67 15.71
CA ALA A 300 -41.88 24.07 17.01
C ALA A 300 -42.88 22.99 17.42
N ALA A 301 -44.05 22.94 16.79
CA ALA A 301 -45.13 21.99 17.11
C ALA A 301 -45.91 21.57 15.90
N LEU A 302 -46.34 20.30 15.87
CA LEU A 302 -47.33 19.77 14.93
C LEU A 302 -48.68 19.82 15.56
N VAL A 303 -49.56 20.69 15.07
CA VAL A 303 -50.94 20.79 15.52
C VAL A 303 -51.84 20.00 14.58
N MET A 304 -52.62 19.04 15.12
CA MET A 304 -53.51 18.17 14.36
C MET A 304 -54.85 18.10 15.04
N GLN A 305 -55.89 18.13 14.25
CA GLN A 305 -57.27 18.02 14.74
C GLN A 305 -57.73 16.54 14.84
N ALA A 306 -57.12 15.66 14.06
CA ALA A 306 -57.45 14.24 14.03
C ALA A 306 -56.20 13.40 13.90
N GLY A 307 -56.10 12.33 14.69
CA GLY A 307 -54.96 11.41 14.70
C GLY A 307 -54.00 11.65 15.83
N THR A 308 -53.21 10.62 16.14
CA THR A 308 -52.17 10.62 17.18
C THR A 308 -50.80 10.53 16.54
N PRO A 309 -49.96 11.56 16.69
CA PRO A 309 -48.56 11.48 16.22
C PRO A 309 -47.73 10.60 17.15
N SER A 310 -46.94 9.71 16.58
CA SER A 310 -45.92 8.95 17.30
C SER A 310 -44.54 9.18 16.66
N VAL A 311 -43.51 9.33 17.47
CA VAL A 311 -42.15 9.39 16.96
C VAL A 311 -41.69 7.97 16.66
N LEU A 312 -41.37 7.72 15.41
CA LEU A 312 -40.78 6.47 15.00
C LEU A 312 -39.28 6.55 15.29
N SER A 313 -38.85 5.90 16.35
CA SER A 313 -37.41 5.78 16.67
C SER A 313 -36.95 4.36 16.43
N VAL A 314 -35.82 4.21 15.73
CA VAL A 314 -35.16 2.92 15.62
C VAL A 314 -34.04 2.93 16.68
N ALA A 315 -33.99 1.90 17.54
CA ALA A 315 -32.91 1.75 18.46
C ALA A 315 -31.59 1.63 17.66
N ALA A 316 -30.68 2.57 17.86
CA ALA A 316 -29.38 2.52 17.23
C ALA A 316 -28.61 1.33 17.84
N ALA A 317 -28.36 0.30 17.05
CA ALA A 317 -27.44 -0.76 17.43
C ALA A 317 -26.00 -0.20 17.39
N ASP A 318 -25.17 -0.63 18.35
CA ASP A 318 -23.73 -0.30 18.31
C ASP A 318 -23.07 -1.00 17.11
N PRO A 319 -22.52 -0.27 16.14
CA PRO A 319 -21.87 -0.85 14.98
C PRO A 319 -20.46 -1.37 15.27
N SER A 320 -19.87 -0.97 16.41
CA SER A 320 -18.44 -1.19 16.71
C SER A 320 -18.04 -2.66 16.71
N PRO A 321 -18.80 -3.62 17.29
CA PRO A 321 -18.40 -5.02 17.26
C PRO A 321 -18.37 -5.60 15.85
N THR A 322 -19.40 -5.29 15.03
CA THR A 322 -19.50 -5.78 13.65
C THR A 322 -18.39 -5.16 12.78
N TRP A 323 -18.15 -3.87 12.95
CA TRP A 323 -17.07 -3.19 12.25
C TRP A 323 -15.71 -3.79 12.61
N THR A 324 -15.45 -4.05 13.89
CA THR A 324 -14.18 -4.61 14.37
C THR A 324 -13.94 -6.01 13.79
N VAL A 325 -14.95 -6.85 13.70
CA VAL A 325 -14.82 -8.19 13.08
C VAL A 325 -14.45 -8.05 11.60
N ALA A 326 -15.18 -7.24 10.84
CA ALA A 326 -14.89 -7.03 9.42
C ALA A 326 -13.49 -6.43 9.20
N ALA A 327 -13.06 -5.51 10.07
CA ALA A 327 -11.75 -4.88 10.00
C ALA A 327 -10.61 -5.88 10.30
N ASN A 328 -10.77 -6.77 11.28
CA ASN A 328 -9.81 -7.83 11.55
C ASN A 328 -9.72 -8.84 10.41
N GLU A 329 -10.85 -9.25 9.83
CA GLU A 329 -10.86 -10.16 8.67
C GLU A 329 -10.22 -9.51 7.44
N PHE A 330 -10.47 -8.21 7.22
CA PHE A 330 -9.79 -7.47 6.15
C PHE A 330 -8.28 -7.39 6.39
N ALA A 331 -7.84 -6.99 7.58
CA ALA A 331 -6.43 -6.92 7.95
C ALA A 331 -5.72 -8.27 7.76
N SER A 332 -6.37 -9.36 8.19
CA SER A 332 -5.86 -10.73 7.99
C SER A 332 -5.75 -11.11 6.51
N SER A 333 -6.74 -10.72 5.69
CA SER A 333 -6.77 -11.03 4.25
C SER A 333 -5.62 -10.40 3.47
N ILE A 334 -5.16 -9.23 3.89
CA ILE A 334 -4.01 -8.52 3.32
C ILE A 334 -2.71 -8.80 4.08
N GLN A 335 -2.76 -9.69 5.09
CA GLN A 335 -1.62 -10.05 5.94
C GLN A 335 -0.94 -8.82 6.57
N CYS A 336 -1.72 -7.85 6.98
CA CYS A 336 -1.27 -6.66 7.70
C CYS A 336 -1.83 -6.72 9.12
N PRO A 337 -1.01 -6.66 10.18
CA PRO A 337 -1.52 -6.60 11.53
C PRO A 337 -2.51 -5.46 11.72
N PHE A 338 -3.58 -5.73 12.46
CA PHE A 338 -4.63 -4.73 12.71
C PHE A 338 -4.08 -3.42 13.29
N THR A 339 -3.13 -3.55 14.23
CA THR A 339 -2.47 -2.40 14.89
C THR A 339 -1.66 -1.55 13.92
N ILE A 340 -1.09 -2.17 12.89
CA ILE A 340 -0.33 -1.47 11.84
C ILE A 340 -1.27 -0.72 10.90
N LEU A 341 -2.40 -1.34 10.52
CA LEU A 341 -3.33 -0.76 9.54
C LEU A 341 -4.20 0.35 10.16
N PHE A 342 -4.80 0.08 11.34
CA PHE A 342 -5.79 0.95 11.97
C PHE A 342 -5.25 1.78 13.14
N GLY A 343 -4.01 1.54 13.55
CA GLY A 343 -3.40 2.17 14.71
C GLY A 343 -3.61 1.38 16.00
N GLN A 344 -2.73 1.64 16.98
CA GLN A 344 -2.71 0.91 18.23
C GLN A 344 -3.81 1.40 19.16
N GLN A 345 -4.68 0.48 19.60
CA GLN A 345 -5.72 0.78 20.59
C GLN A 345 -5.36 0.32 22.01
N THR A 346 -4.49 -0.69 22.18
CA THR A 346 -4.13 -1.26 23.49
C THR A 346 -2.76 -1.94 23.46
N GLY A 347 -1.99 -1.74 24.55
CA GLY A 347 -0.85 -2.58 24.92
C GLY A 347 0.44 -2.44 24.08
N ARG A 348 1.58 -2.20 24.76
CA ARG A 348 2.88 -1.97 24.10
C ARG A 348 3.56 -3.24 23.57
N LEU A 349 3.36 -4.38 24.24
CA LEU A 349 4.05 -5.64 23.90
C LEU A 349 3.54 -6.28 22.60
N ALA A 350 2.22 -6.31 22.37
CA ALA A 350 1.64 -6.82 21.12
C ALA A 350 2.08 -6.00 19.89
N SER A 351 2.38 -4.72 20.09
CA SER A 351 2.85 -3.81 19.03
C SER A 351 4.23 -4.15 18.48
N ASP A 352 5.12 -4.72 19.25
CA ASP A 352 6.50 -5.01 18.82
C ASP A 352 6.58 -6.32 18.03
N GLU A 353 5.76 -7.33 18.39
CA GLU A 353 5.58 -8.53 17.58
C GLU A 353 4.92 -8.22 16.22
N ASP A 354 3.87 -7.41 16.23
CA ASP A 354 3.17 -6.97 15.01
C ASP A 354 4.10 -6.21 14.07
N LYS A 355 4.96 -5.33 14.60
CA LYS A 355 5.96 -4.62 13.80
C LYS A 355 7.01 -5.56 13.21
N THR A 356 7.44 -6.54 14.00
CA THR A 356 8.41 -7.54 13.55
C THR A 356 7.82 -8.40 12.42
N ASP A 357 6.60 -8.86 12.57
CA ASP A 357 5.91 -9.66 11.55
C ASP A 357 5.69 -8.84 10.26
N TRP A 358 5.24 -7.59 10.42
CA TRP A 358 5.09 -6.67 9.28
C TRP A 358 6.41 -6.39 8.58
N ALA A 359 7.51 -6.18 9.32
CA ALA A 359 8.83 -5.96 8.75
C ALA A 359 9.32 -7.19 7.97
N LYS A 360 9.12 -8.42 8.49
CA LYS A 360 9.43 -9.66 7.78
C LYS A 360 8.70 -9.76 6.44
N ARG A 361 7.39 -9.46 6.44
CA ARG A 361 6.59 -9.45 5.22
C ARG A 361 7.11 -8.43 4.20
N CYS A 362 7.40 -7.21 4.66
CA CYS A 362 7.94 -6.16 3.79
C CYS A 362 9.33 -6.54 3.24
N ASN A 363 10.22 -7.10 4.07
CA ASN A 363 11.52 -7.59 3.62
C ASN A 363 11.35 -8.69 2.56
N GLY A 364 10.46 -9.66 2.77
CA GLY A 364 10.18 -10.70 1.78
C GLY A 364 9.74 -10.14 0.43
N ARG A 365 8.89 -9.09 0.43
CA ARG A 365 8.46 -8.42 -0.80
C ARG A 365 9.58 -7.61 -1.45
N ARG A 366 10.46 -6.97 -0.66
CA ARG A 366 11.63 -6.22 -1.14
C ARG A 366 12.60 -7.14 -1.87
N TRP A 367 12.99 -8.24 -1.23
CA TRP A 367 13.95 -9.21 -1.79
C TRP A 367 13.38 -10.04 -2.94
N GLY A 368 12.07 -10.20 -3.00
CA GLY A 368 11.40 -10.89 -4.10
C GLY A 368 10.95 -9.92 -5.19
N PHE A 369 9.68 -9.53 -5.14
CA PHE A 369 9.05 -8.79 -6.23
C PHE A 369 9.73 -7.45 -6.55
N GLN A 370 10.09 -6.65 -5.54
CA GLN A 370 10.66 -5.32 -5.80
C GLN A 370 12.08 -5.41 -6.41
N SER A 371 12.89 -6.39 -5.98
CA SER A 371 14.19 -6.65 -6.62
C SER A 371 13.99 -7.04 -8.09
N MET A 372 13.10 -7.98 -8.39
CA MET A 372 12.77 -8.37 -9.76
C MET A 372 12.35 -7.17 -10.63
N VAL A 373 11.54 -6.25 -10.08
CA VAL A 373 11.13 -5.03 -10.81
C VAL A 373 12.34 -4.14 -11.13
N VAL A 374 13.20 -3.89 -10.15
CA VAL A 374 14.37 -3.02 -10.35
C VAL A 374 15.37 -3.66 -11.31
N GLU A 375 15.60 -4.96 -11.19
CA GLU A 375 16.43 -5.75 -12.12
C GLU A 375 15.89 -5.67 -13.54
N SER A 376 14.58 -5.88 -13.74
CA SER A 376 13.93 -5.75 -15.07
C SER A 376 14.10 -4.36 -15.67
N VAL A 377 14.06 -3.31 -14.84
CA VAL A 377 14.31 -1.94 -15.30
C VAL A 377 15.78 -1.74 -15.70
N LEU A 378 16.73 -2.23 -14.92
CA LEU A 378 18.15 -2.16 -15.23
C LEU A 378 18.48 -2.98 -16.47
N GLU A 379 17.97 -4.21 -16.56
CA GLU A 379 18.13 -5.09 -17.71
C GLU A 379 17.63 -4.43 -18.99
N ARG A 380 16.44 -3.83 -18.95
CA ARG A 380 15.92 -3.08 -20.09
C ARG A 380 16.87 -1.93 -20.47
N PHE A 381 17.43 -1.21 -19.50
CA PHE A 381 18.31 -0.09 -19.78
C PHE A 381 19.61 -0.51 -20.45
N TRP A 382 20.24 -1.61 -20.02
CA TRP A 382 21.48 -2.05 -20.70
C TRP A 382 21.17 -2.75 -22.02
N THR A 383 20.09 -3.49 -22.14
CA THR A 383 19.70 -4.15 -23.40
C THR A 383 19.44 -3.13 -24.54
N VAL A 384 18.84 -1.99 -24.22
CA VAL A 384 18.61 -0.93 -25.23
C VAL A 384 19.77 0.07 -25.35
N GLY A 385 20.83 -0.05 -24.52
CA GLY A 385 22.03 0.77 -24.61
C GLY A 385 22.01 2.09 -23.82
N VAL A 386 21.07 2.28 -22.89
CA VAL A 386 21.02 3.45 -21.98
C VAL A 386 22.23 3.47 -21.05
N ILE A 387 22.63 2.31 -20.55
CA ILE A 387 23.80 2.07 -19.74
C ILE A 387 24.54 0.86 -20.30
N ASP A 388 25.83 0.77 -20.10
CA ASP A 388 26.57 -0.44 -20.48
C ASP A 388 26.14 -1.63 -19.58
N PRO A 389 26.25 -2.88 -20.02
CA PRO A 389 25.95 -4.01 -19.16
C PRO A 389 26.91 -4.05 -17.96
N PRO A 390 26.52 -4.67 -16.84
CA PRO A 390 27.40 -4.87 -15.70
C PRO A 390 28.61 -5.74 -16.10
N SER A 391 29.74 -5.56 -15.41
CA SER A 391 30.98 -6.26 -15.76
C SER A 391 30.89 -7.77 -15.52
N SER A 392 30.12 -8.17 -14.51
CA SER A 392 29.85 -9.57 -14.15
C SER A 392 28.79 -10.22 -15.04
N GLY A 393 27.96 -9.42 -15.73
CA GLY A 393 26.77 -9.87 -16.43
C GLY A 393 25.52 -9.99 -15.53
N GLU A 394 25.68 -9.83 -14.22
CA GLU A 394 24.62 -10.00 -13.22
C GLU A 394 24.58 -8.81 -12.26
N VAL A 395 23.43 -8.58 -11.67
CA VAL A 395 23.21 -7.48 -10.71
C VAL A 395 22.55 -8.01 -9.46
N THR A 396 23.09 -7.67 -8.31
CA THR A 396 22.45 -7.94 -7.02
C THR A 396 21.93 -6.65 -6.42
N LEU A 397 20.76 -6.71 -5.79
CA LEU A 397 20.14 -5.58 -5.11
C LEU A 397 20.15 -5.81 -3.61
N ALA A 398 20.92 -5.00 -2.89
CA ALA A 398 20.98 -5.05 -1.44
C ALA A 398 20.00 -4.01 -0.84
N TRP A 399 19.03 -4.50 -0.06
CA TRP A 399 18.10 -3.70 0.68
C TRP A 399 18.53 -3.59 2.15
N SER A 400 18.26 -2.45 2.79
CA SER A 400 18.41 -2.35 4.25
C SER A 400 17.47 -3.34 4.95
N ASP A 401 17.92 -3.95 6.02
CA ASP A 401 17.06 -4.84 6.81
C ASP A 401 16.11 -4.01 7.68
N LEU A 402 14.79 -4.16 7.44
CA LEU A 402 13.75 -3.50 8.24
C LEU A 402 13.66 -4.04 9.68
N LEU A 403 14.31 -5.18 9.95
CA LEU A 403 14.44 -5.78 11.27
C LEU A 403 15.73 -5.37 11.99
N ALA A 404 16.59 -4.62 11.32
CA ALA A 404 17.83 -4.14 11.92
C ALA A 404 17.52 -3.34 13.21
N PRO A 405 18.23 -3.59 14.29
CA PRO A 405 17.99 -2.90 15.54
C PRO A 405 18.22 -1.40 15.38
N SER A 406 17.32 -0.61 15.99
CA SER A 406 17.48 0.85 16.02
C SER A 406 18.78 1.24 16.74
N GLU A 407 19.28 2.43 16.50
CA GLU A 407 20.48 2.96 17.20
C GLU A 407 20.37 2.84 18.74
N LYS A 408 19.17 3.04 19.27
CA LYS A 408 18.91 2.85 20.70
C LYS A 408 19.05 1.39 21.14
N GLU A 409 18.55 0.47 20.33
CA GLU A 409 18.67 -0.98 20.59
C GLU A 409 20.11 -1.47 20.39
N LYS A 410 20.84 -0.97 19.38
CA LYS A 410 22.27 -1.25 19.23
C LYS A 410 23.05 -0.83 20.46
N ILE A 411 22.81 0.37 20.99
CA ILE A 411 23.45 0.85 22.23
C ILE A 411 23.07 -0.04 23.41
N ALA A 412 21.80 -0.42 23.54
CA ALA A 412 21.36 -1.31 24.62
C ALA A 412 21.98 -2.70 24.51
N ASN A 413 22.09 -3.26 23.32
CA ASN A 413 22.75 -4.54 23.05
C ASN A 413 24.25 -4.47 23.36
N MET A 414 24.95 -3.39 22.95
CA MET A 414 26.35 -3.16 23.30
C MET A 414 26.54 -3.10 24.84
N GLN A 415 25.65 -2.40 25.53
CA GLN A 415 25.68 -2.32 27.00
C GLN A 415 25.48 -3.70 27.65
N ALA A 416 24.50 -4.47 27.15
CA ALA A 416 24.25 -5.83 27.64
C ALA A 416 25.47 -6.75 27.42
N MET A 417 26.10 -6.70 26.24
CA MET A 417 27.30 -7.47 25.95
C MET A 417 28.50 -7.03 26.80
N ALA A 418 28.66 -5.73 27.05
CA ALA A 418 29.71 -5.21 27.92
C ALA A 418 29.53 -5.68 29.37
N VAL A 419 28.30 -5.81 29.86
CA VAL A 419 28.01 -6.39 31.19
C VAL A 419 28.38 -7.87 31.21
N VAL A 420 28.00 -8.63 30.17
CA VAL A 420 28.38 -10.07 30.07
C VAL A 420 29.91 -10.23 30.05
N ALA A 421 30.62 -9.40 29.25
CA ALA A 421 32.08 -9.42 29.20
C ALA A 421 32.71 -9.16 30.56
N LYS A 422 32.21 -8.15 31.30
CA LYS A 422 32.67 -7.83 32.66
C LYS A 422 32.40 -8.96 33.65
N ASP A 423 31.20 -9.50 33.66
CA ASP A 423 30.78 -10.53 34.59
C ASP A 423 31.55 -11.84 34.36
N THR A 424 31.74 -12.22 33.08
CA THR A 424 32.52 -13.42 32.74
C THR A 424 34.00 -13.26 33.01
N GLN A 425 34.57 -12.07 32.79
CA GLN A 425 35.94 -11.79 33.20
C GLN A 425 36.14 -11.86 34.70
N GLN A 426 35.17 -11.40 35.48
CA GLN A 426 35.22 -11.48 36.96
C GLN A 426 35.05 -12.91 37.46
N ALA A 427 34.19 -13.72 36.83
CA ALA A 427 33.91 -15.10 37.23
C ALA A 427 34.97 -16.10 36.77
N TYR A 428 35.51 -15.94 35.57
CA TYR A 428 36.35 -16.94 34.90
C TYR A 428 37.74 -16.44 34.55
N GLY A 429 38.05 -15.16 34.77
CA GLY A 429 39.36 -14.54 34.43
C GLY A 429 39.55 -14.17 32.98
N THR A 430 38.56 -14.55 32.11
CA THR A 430 38.56 -14.20 30.68
C THR A 430 37.15 -13.73 30.26
N PRO A 431 37.03 -12.66 29.47
CA PRO A 431 35.73 -12.22 29.00
C PRO A 431 35.19 -13.20 27.96
N ALA A 432 33.89 -13.52 28.02
CA ALA A 432 33.23 -14.34 27.00
C ALA A 432 33.02 -13.61 25.67
N VAL A 433 33.09 -12.28 25.68
CA VAL A 433 32.90 -11.40 24.51
C VAL A 433 34.02 -10.37 24.50
N ASP A 434 34.68 -10.18 23.38
CA ASP A 434 35.75 -9.23 23.27
C ASP A 434 35.28 -7.81 22.87
N GLU A 435 36.19 -6.80 22.92
CA GLU A 435 35.85 -5.41 22.58
C GLU A 435 35.38 -5.27 21.13
N ASN A 436 35.96 -6.02 20.19
CA ASN A 436 35.63 -5.92 18.79
C ASN A 436 34.27 -6.57 18.49
N GLU A 437 33.89 -7.63 19.19
CA GLU A 437 32.54 -8.21 19.10
C GLU A 437 31.47 -7.24 19.61
N ILE A 438 31.74 -6.54 20.73
CA ILE A 438 30.83 -5.49 21.23
C ILE A 438 30.74 -4.34 20.23
N ARG A 439 31.85 -3.93 19.65
CA ARG A 439 31.88 -2.87 18.62
C ARG A 439 31.13 -3.27 17.36
N ALA A 440 31.26 -4.53 16.94
CA ALA A 440 30.57 -5.08 15.76
C ALA A 440 29.03 -5.00 15.91
N VAL A 441 28.49 -5.24 17.11
CA VAL A 441 27.06 -5.09 17.38
C VAL A 441 26.58 -3.64 17.23
N GLY A 442 27.47 -2.68 17.50
CA GLY A 442 27.19 -1.25 17.31
C GLY A 442 27.58 -0.75 15.92
N GLU A 443 27.96 -1.64 14.98
CA GLU A 443 28.46 -1.29 13.64
C GLU A 443 29.65 -0.29 13.69
N LEU A 444 30.46 -0.37 14.75
CA LEU A 444 31.64 0.44 14.93
C LEU A 444 32.86 -0.28 14.35
N GLU A 445 33.76 0.45 13.73
CA GLU A 445 34.99 -0.12 13.19
C GLU A 445 35.80 -0.86 14.28
N PRO A 446 36.40 -2.02 13.97
CA PRO A 446 37.21 -2.76 14.92
C PRO A 446 38.42 -1.92 15.36
N ARG A 447 38.73 -1.96 16.64
CA ARG A 447 39.95 -1.36 17.15
C ARG A 447 41.10 -2.34 16.99
N ASN A 448 42.21 -1.89 16.43
CA ASN A 448 43.45 -2.61 16.52
C ASN A 448 43.93 -2.54 17.99
N VAL A 449 43.77 -3.67 18.70
CA VAL A 449 44.29 -3.79 20.05
C VAL A 449 45.82 -3.76 19.95
N VAL A 450 46.37 -2.62 20.23
CA VAL A 450 47.81 -2.54 20.57
C VAL A 450 47.92 -3.27 21.90
N GLN A 451 48.48 -4.51 21.89
CA GLN A 451 48.73 -5.23 23.13
C GLN A 451 49.45 -4.29 24.11
N PRO A 452 48.95 -4.15 25.35
CA PRO A 452 49.69 -3.38 26.34
C PRO A 452 51.08 -3.99 26.45
N PRO A 453 52.13 -3.19 26.59
CA PRO A 453 53.49 -3.71 26.70
C PRO A 453 53.52 -4.72 27.85
N ASN A 454 54.00 -5.93 27.55
CA ASN A 454 54.09 -7.05 28.49
C ASN A 454 54.84 -6.58 29.76
N PRO A 455 54.21 -6.55 30.95
CA PRO A 455 54.87 -6.05 32.16
C PRO A 455 56.09 -6.89 32.61
N ASP A 456 56.32 -8.07 32.01
CA ASP A 456 57.42 -8.96 32.34
C ASP A 456 58.69 -8.77 31.48
N LYS A 457 58.73 -7.82 30.56
CA LYS A 457 60.00 -7.41 29.96
C LYS A 457 60.70 -6.42 30.89
N LYS A 458 61.51 -6.95 31.82
CA LYS A 458 62.53 -6.18 32.55
C LYS A 458 63.37 -5.44 31.53
N GLN A 459 63.36 -4.11 31.64
CA GLN A 459 64.39 -3.26 31.03
C GLN A 459 65.75 -3.71 31.53
N THR A 460 66.46 -4.48 30.73
CA THR A 460 67.87 -4.52 30.73
C THR A 460 68.30 -3.72 29.52
N ASP A 461 68.68 -2.46 29.75
CA ASP A 461 69.97 -2.06 29.31
C ASP A 461 70.24 -0.62 29.66
N LYS A 462 71.33 -0.54 30.34
CA LYS A 462 72.10 0.66 30.57
C LYS A 462 72.75 1.05 29.24
N ASP A 463 72.60 2.27 28.89
CA ASP A 463 73.50 2.90 27.96
C ASP A 463 74.42 3.86 28.66
N PRO A 464 75.72 3.80 28.41
CA PRO A 464 76.64 4.78 28.94
C PRO A 464 76.80 5.95 27.99
N LEU A 465 76.60 7.10 28.57
CA LEU A 465 77.20 8.39 28.26
C LEU A 465 78.14 8.50 27.08
N THR A 466 77.84 9.39 26.17
CA THR A 466 78.85 10.30 25.57
C THR A 466 78.27 11.70 25.49
N ASP A 467 78.93 12.57 26.22
CA ASP A 467 78.86 14.02 26.07
C ASP A 467 79.32 14.42 24.67
N ASP A 468 78.77 15.47 24.17
CA ASP A 468 79.45 16.70 23.70
C ASP A 468 78.43 17.63 23.03
N ASP A 469 78.18 18.67 23.70
CA ASP A 469 78.50 20.07 23.47
C ASP A 469 78.00 20.74 22.16
N ASP A 470 77.51 21.86 22.47
CA ASP A 470 77.61 23.17 21.84
C ASP A 470 76.49 23.70 20.92
N SER A 471 75.99 24.70 21.54
CA SER A 471 75.75 26.09 21.07
C SER A 471 74.49 26.35 20.19
N ALA A 472 73.73 27.06 20.86
CA ALA A 472 73.46 28.48 20.77
C ALA A 472 72.54 28.98 19.68
N ASN A 473 71.56 29.58 20.16
CA ASN A 473 71.17 30.98 19.95
C ASN A 473 69.96 31.31 19.14
N GLN A 474 69.03 31.87 19.89
CA GLN A 474 68.40 33.18 19.64
C GLN A 474 67.64 33.31 18.32
N ASN A 475 66.47 33.81 18.25
CA ASN A 475 65.76 34.92 18.87
C ASN A 475 64.31 34.98 18.33
N ARG A 476 63.39 35.18 19.21
CA ARG A 476 62.57 36.41 19.32
C ARG A 476 61.61 36.77 18.19
N ASP A 477 60.43 36.79 18.64
CA ASP A 477 59.45 37.94 18.59
C ASP A 477 58.71 38.22 17.28
N ALA A 478 57.54 38.14 17.39
CA ALA A 478 56.56 39.19 17.59
C ALA A 478 55.62 39.49 16.43
N ASN A 479 54.43 39.60 16.81
CA ASN A 479 53.40 40.58 16.38
C ASN A 479 52.47 40.18 15.24
N ARG A 480 51.24 39.95 15.66
CA ARG A 480 50.15 40.95 15.77
C ARG A 480 49.54 41.38 14.45
N THR A 481 48.27 41.19 14.49
CA THR A 481 47.14 42.04 14.04
C THR A 481 46.66 41.89 12.60
N ALA A 482 45.43 41.53 12.57
CA ALA A 482 44.28 42.23 11.99
C ALA A 482 44.15 42.27 10.46
N GLN A 483 43.22 41.62 9.94
CA GLN A 483 41.91 42.14 9.48
C GLN A 483 40.96 41.01 9.22
#